data_95689583bb726bca86a383d79c8842c3
#
_entry.id   95689583bb726bca86a383d79c8842c3
#
_cell.length_a   1.000
_cell.length_b   1.000
_cell.length_c   1.000
_cell.angle_alpha   90.00
_cell.angle_beta   90.00
_cell.angle_gamma   90.00
#
_symmetry.space_group_name_H-M   'P 1'
#
loop_
_entity.id
_entity.type
_entity.pdbx_description
1 polymer ?
#
loop_
_entity_poly.entity_id
_entity_poly.type
_entity_poly.pdbx_seq_one_letter_code
_entity_poly.pdbx_strand_id
1 'polypeptide(L)'
;MPAIGLGTYRIKGQEAVDLAVGAALKEGYGLIDTAAVYRNEAFIASTLHSKGVNRKDIFITSKLSPKDHGKEKASAAILKSLANLDTDYIDLYLIHWPGVQGAPVEDPRNKGTDAELLIQINHFRTT
;
A
#
# COMPACT_ATOMS: atom_id res chain seq x y z
N MET A 1 0.49 11.35 -11.19
CA MET A 1 -0.04 9.98 -11.01
C MET A 1 -0.40 9.42 -12.38
N PRO A 2 0.10 8.24 -12.77
CA PRO A 2 -0.30 7.59 -14.02
C PRO A 2 -1.81 7.30 -14.07
N ALA A 3 -2.38 7.31 -15.29
CA ALA A 3 -3.82 7.09 -15.48
C ALA A 3 -4.22 5.60 -15.42
N ILE A 4 -3.25 4.70 -15.67
CA ILE A 4 -3.46 3.25 -15.68
C ILE A 4 -2.42 2.61 -14.75
N GLY A 5 -2.82 1.60 -14.01
CA GLY A 5 -1.96 0.86 -13.10
C GLY A 5 -2.30 -0.62 -13.01
N LEU A 6 -1.36 -1.40 -12.48
CA LEU A 6 -1.56 -2.81 -12.17
C LEU A 6 -2.13 -2.95 -10.76
N GLY A 7 -3.33 -3.53 -10.63
CA GLY A 7 -3.86 -3.98 -9.34
C GLY A 7 -3.32 -5.37 -8.97
N THR A 8 -2.86 -5.53 -7.74
CA THR A 8 -2.19 -6.77 -7.29
C THR A 8 -3.04 -7.63 -6.34
N TYR A 9 -4.31 -7.34 -6.19
CA TYR A 9 -5.22 -8.13 -5.36
C TYR A 9 -5.26 -9.60 -5.83
N ARG A 10 -5.12 -10.54 -4.88
CA ARG A 10 -5.06 -12.00 -5.13
C ARG A 10 -3.85 -12.50 -5.91
N ILE A 11 -2.88 -11.66 -6.27
CA ILE A 11 -1.60 -12.13 -6.80
C ILE A 11 -0.75 -12.58 -5.60
N LYS A 12 -0.48 -13.89 -5.52
CA LYS A 12 0.20 -14.51 -4.37
C LYS A 12 1.50 -15.18 -4.78
N GLY A 13 2.53 -14.98 -3.94
CA GLY A 13 3.84 -15.58 -4.15
C GLY A 13 4.70 -14.83 -5.15
N GLN A 14 6.01 -15.06 -5.06
CA GLN A 14 7.00 -14.33 -5.85
C GLN A 14 6.82 -14.54 -7.35
N GLU A 15 6.63 -15.79 -7.78
CA GLU A 15 6.50 -16.12 -9.21
C GLU A 15 5.32 -15.40 -9.88
N ALA A 16 4.15 -15.41 -9.25
CA ALA A 16 2.96 -14.72 -9.78
C ALA A 16 3.15 -13.20 -9.83
N VAL A 17 3.81 -12.63 -8.83
CA VAL A 17 4.14 -11.20 -8.79
C VAL A 17 5.17 -10.86 -9.89
N ASP A 18 6.21 -11.67 -10.06
CA ASP A 18 7.22 -11.48 -11.11
C ASP A 18 6.61 -11.48 -12.51
N LEU A 19 5.68 -12.39 -12.77
CA LEU A 19 4.97 -12.46 -14.05
C LEU A 19 4.07 -11.23 -14.26
N ALA A 20 3.23 -10.89 -13.28
CA ALA A 20 2.25 -9.80 -13.43
C ALA A 20 2.93 -8.42 -13.49
N VAL A 21 3.84 -8.13 -12.54
CA VAL A 21 4.58 -6.87 -12.52
C VAL A 21 5.51 -6.77 -13.72
N GLY A 22 6.18 -7.86 -14.10
CA GLY A 22 7.04 -7.90 -15.27
C GLY A 22 6.29 -7.61 -16.57
N ALA A 23 5.10 -8.18 -16.74
CA ALA A 23 4.25 -7.89 -17.90
C ALA A 23 3.78 -6.44 -17.91
N ALA A 24 3.32 -5.91 -16.77
CA ALA A 24 2.88 -4.53 -16.66
C ALA A 24 4.00 -3.53 -16.99
N LEU A 25 5.20 -3.75 -16.46
CA LEU A 25 6.37 -2.90 -16.76
C LEU A 25 6.73 -2.94 -18.25
N LYS A 26 6.67 -4.12 -18.88
CA LYS A 26 6.93 -4.28 -20.31
C LYS A 26 5.94 -3.49 -21.17
N GLU A 27 4.68 -3.43 -20.75
CA GLU A 27 3.61 -2.67 -21.41
C GLU A 27 3.60 -1.17 -21.01
N GLY A 28 4.60 -0.70 -20.26
CA GLY A 28 4.75 0.69 -19.90
C GLY A 28 3.88 1.16 -18.72
N TYR A 29 3.37 0.25 -17.90
CA TYR A 29 2.63 0.63 -16.70
C TYR A 29 3.56 1.26 -15.68
N GLY A 30 3.25 2.48 -15.27
CA GLY A 30 4.02 3.24 -14.28
C GLY A 30 3.37 3.30 -12.90
N LEU A 31 2.30 2.53 -12.63
CA LEU A 31 1.62 2.49 -11.35
C LEU A 31 1.34 1.07 -10.91
N ILE A 32 1.60 0.78 -9.63
CA ILE A 32 1.23 -0.47 -8.97
C ILE A 32 0.32 -0.14 -7.79
N ASP A 33 -0.86 -0.75 -7.76
CA ASP A 33 -1.81 -0.68 -6.64
C ASP A 33 -1.75 -1.98 -5.83
N THR A 34 -1.31 -1.85 -4.59
CA THR A 34 -1.26 -2.94 -3.62
C THR A 34 -1.92 -2.56 -2.29
N ALA A 35 -1.85 -3.40 -1.29
CA ALA A 35 -2.32 -3.15 0.07
C ALA A 35 -1.62 -4.07 1.06
N ALA A 36 -1.46 -3.62 2.31
CA ALA A 36 -0.87 -4.44 3.38
C ALA A 36 -1.58 -5.80 3.56
N VAL A 37 -2.91 -5.84 3.38
CA VAL A 37 -3.69 -7.08 3.50
C VAL A 37 -3.46 -8.08 2.36
N TYR A 38 -2.91 -7.67 1.22
CA TYR A 38 -2.62 -8.57 0.10
C TYR A 38 -1.39 -9.43 0.38
N ARG A 39 -0.52 -9.01 1.32
CA ARG A 39 0.70 -9.72 1.75
C ARG A 39 1.68 -9.97 0.60
N ASN A 40 1.72 -9.07 -0.37
CA ASN A 40 2.61 -9.18 -1.53
C ASN A 40 3.54 -7.96 -1.72
N GLU A 41 3.52 -7.00 -0.80
CA GLU A 41 4.37 -5.80 -0.87
C GLU A 41 5.86 -6.15 -1.02
N ALA A 42 6.37 -7.10 -0.23
CA ALA A 42 7.78 -7.52 -0.29
C ALA A 42 8.12 -8.24 -1.62
N PHE A 43 7.19 -8.98 -2.17
CA PHE A 43 7.38 -9.62 -3.48
C PHE A 43 7.43 -8.57 -4.60
N ILE A 44 6.61 -7.52 -4.51
CA ILE A 44 6.64 -6.39 -5.46
C ILE A 44 8.00 -5.68 -5.39
N ALA A 45 8.49 -5.37 -4.18
CA ALA A 45 9.80 -4.76 -3.99
C ALA A 45 10.92 -5.61 -4.61
N SER A 46 10.93 -6.91 -4.33
CA SER A 46 11.89 -7.86 -4.89
C SER A 46 11.86 -7.88 -6.42
N THR A 47 10.66 -7.87 -7.02
CA THR A 47 10.48 -7.84 -8.48
C THR A 47 10.99 -6.55 -9.09
N LEU A 48 10.65 -5.39 -8.52
CA LEU A 48 11.12 -4.09 -9.00
C LEU A 48 12.64 -3.99 -8.94
N HIS A 49 13.24 -4.46 -7.84
CA HIS A 49 14.69 -4.50 -7.67
C HIS A 49 15.36 -5.40 -8.71
N SER A 50 14.88 -6.64 -8.87
CA SER A 50 15.44 -7.60 -9.83
C SER A 50 15.37 -7.15 -11.28
N LYS A 51 14.39 -6.31 -11.60
CA LYS A 51 14.21 -5.71 -12.93
C LYS A 51 14.92 -4.36 -13.10
N GLY A 52 15.65 -3.90 -12.08
CA GLY A 52 16.39 -2.64 -12.15
C GLY A 52 15.51 -1.40 -12.27
N VAL A 53 14.27 -1.46 -11.78
CA VAL A 53 13.35 -0.32 -11.83
C VAL A 53 13.77 0.74 -10.82
N ASN A 54 13.96 1.97 -11.29
CA ASN A 54 14.21 3.09 -10.38
C ASN A 54 12.91 3.42 -9.64
N ARG A 55 12.97 3.55 -8.31
CA ARG A 55 11.82 3.86 -7.45
C ARG A 55 11.06 5.12 -7.90
N LYS A 56 11.75 6.10 -8.47
CA LYS A 56 11.16 7.36 -8.96
C LYS A 56 10.32 7.19 -10.22
N ASP A 57 10.51 6.11 -10.95
CA ASP A 57 9.83 5.86 -12.23
C ASP A 57 8.54 5.06 -12.04
N ILE A 58 8.26 4.62 -10.82
CA ILE A 58 7.05 3.85 -10.48
C ILE A 58 6.24 4.54 -9.38
N PHE A 59 4.94 4.68 -9.59
CA PHE A 59 4.00 5.20 -8.61
C PHE A 59 3.41 4.01 -7.83
N ILE A 60 3.60 3.98 -6.53
CA ILE A 60 3.11 2.90 -5.67
C ILE A 60 1.96 3.41 -4.80
N THR A 61 0.81 2.74 -4.90
CA THR A 61 -0.31 2.88 -3.98
C THR A 61 -0.33 1.69 -3.05
N SER A 62 -0.43 1.94 -1.73
CA SER A 62 -0.75 0.90 -0.75
C SER A 62 -1.87 1.36 0.18
N LYS A 63 -2.33 0.48 1.08
CA LYS A 63 -3.53 0.76 1.87
C LYS A 63 -3.38 0.24 3.29
N LEU A 64 -3.84 1.05 4.26
CA LEU A 64 -3.96 0.68 5.66
C LEU A 64 -4.98 -0.44 5.84
N SER A 65 -4.57 -1.49 6.52
CA SER A 65 -5.48 -2.58 6.86
C SER A 65 -6.56 -2.13 7.86
N PRO A 66 -7.82 -2.57 7.72
CA PRO A 66 -8.91 -2.23 8.65
C PRO A 66 -8.67 -2.65 10.11
N LYS A 67 -7.76 -3.61 10.34
CA LYS A 67 -7.34 -4.03 11.69
C LYS A 67 -6.36 -3.07 12.35
N ASP A 68 -5.73 -2.20 11.56
CA ASP A 68 -4.66 -1.32 11.99
C ASP A 68 -5.13 0.15 12.13
N HIS A 69 -6.44 0.38 12.23
CA HIS A 69 -7.01 1.69 12.52
C HIS A 69 -6.63 2.18 13.93
N GLY A 70 -6.46 3.48 14.06
CA GLY A 70 -5.99 4.17 15.25
C GLY A 70 -4.54 4.62 15.13
N LYS A 71 -4.23 5.72 15.81
CA LYS A 71 -2.98 6.49 15.67
C LYS A 71 -1.70 5.63 15.71
N GLU A 72 -1.51 4.89 16.78
CA GLU A 72 -0.28 4.11 17.00
C GLU A 72 -0.17 2.93 16.02
N LYS A 73 -1.30 2.22 15.80
CA LYS A 73 -1.34 1.07 14.88
C LYS A 73 -1.11 1.51 13.43
N ALA A 74 -1.72 2.62 13.01
CA ALA A 74 -1.54 3.15 11.67
C ALA A 74 -0.09 3.56 11.41
N SER A 75 0.55 4.23 12.38
CA SER A 75 1.98 4.58 12.30
C SER A 75 2.86 3.34 12.13
N ALA A 76 2.64 2.33 12.94
CA ALA A 76 3.40 1.07 12.84
C ALA A 76 3.13 0.34 11.51
N ALA A 77 1.88 0.35 11.03
CA ALA A 77 1.50 -0.28 9.77
C ALA A 77 2.14 0.41 8.56
N ILE A 78 2.19 1.74 8.54
CA ILE A 78 2.86 2.50 7.47
C ILE A 78 4.35 2.18 7.43
N LEU A 79 5.03 2.21 8.57
CA LEU A 79 6.45 1.86 8.66
C LEU A 79 6.72 0.44 8.18
N LYS A 80 5.81 -0.49 8.49
CA LYS A 80 5.90 -1.87 8.01
C LYS A 80 5.71 -1.97 6.49
N SER A 81 4.77 -1.24 5.91
CA SER A 81 4.57 -1.19 4.45
C SER A 81 5.79 -0.58 3.75
N LEU A 82 6.38 0.49 4.29
CA LEU A 82 7.63 1.07 3.78
C LEU A 82 8.77 0.06 3.79
N ALA A 83 8.95 -0.67 4.90
CA ALA A 83 9.96 -1.72 5.01
C ALA A 83 9.71 -2.88 4.04
N ASN A 84 8.46 -3.34 3.88
CA ASN A 84 8.09 -4.38 2.93
C ASN A 84 8.33 -3.96 1.48
N LEU A 85 8.03 -2.71 1.14
CA LEU A 85 8.23 -2.14 -0.20
C LEU A 85 9.67 -1.70 -0.46
N ASP A 86 10.55 -1.81 0.54
CA ASP A 86 11.96 -1.40 0.47
C ASP A 86 12.11 0.03 -0.09
N THR A 87 11.42 0.98 0.53
CA THR A 87 11.36 2.37 0.07
C THR A 87 11.17 3.36 1.21
N ASP A 88 11.62 4.59 1.01
CA ASP A 88 11.46 5.69 1.98
C ASP A 88 10.09 6.38 1.87
N TYR A 89 9.35 6.15 0.80
CA TYR A 89 8.05 6.77 0.58
C TYR A 89 7.08 5.89 -0.21
N ILE A 90 5.79 6.09 0.03
CA ILE A 90 4.68 5.56 -0.77
C ILE A 90 3.98 6.76 -1.41
N ASP A 91 3.75 6.71 -2.73
CA ASP A 91 3.18 7.84 -3.48
C ASP A 91 1.75 8.15 -3.07
N LEU A 92 0.97 7.11 -2.75
CA LEU A 92 -0.41 7.24 -2.26
C LEU A 92 -0.70 6.15 -1.23
N TYR A 93 -1.03 6.55 0.00
CA TYR A 93 -1.44 5.62 1.05
C TYR A 93 -2.89 5.88 1.42
N LEU A 94 -3.73 4.87 1.26
CA LEU A 94 -5.18 4.95 1.43
C LEU A 94 -5.64 4.22 2.69
N ILE A 95 -6.79 4.62 3.23
CA ILE A 95 -7.57 3.79 4.13
C ILE A 95 -8.28 2.74 3.27
N HIS A 96 -8.07 1.44 3.54
CA HIS A 96 -8.59 0.37 2.69
C HIS A 96 -10.12 0.38 2.64
N TRP A 97 -10.77 0.54 3.80
CA TRP A 97 -12.18 0.89 3.97
C TRP A 97 -12.43 1.55 5.32
N PRO A 98 -13.55 2.28 5.50
CA PRO A 98 -13.72 3.21 6.62
C PRO A 98 -13.99 2.53 7.96
N GLY A 99 -14.32 1.25 8.01
CA GLY A 99 -14.67 0.55 9.25
C GLY A 99 -13.50 -0.21 9.87
N VAL A 100 -13.53 -0.36 11.19
CA VAL A 100 -12.62 -1.23 11.93
C VAL A 100 -13.02 -2.68 11.70
N GLN A 101 -12.05 -3.55 11.42
CA GLN A 101 -12.30 -4.96 11.15
C GLN A 101 -13.02 -5.65 12.33
N GLY A 102 -14.13 -6.33 12.05
CA GLY A 102 -14.93 -7.06 13.03
C GLY A 102 -15.84 -6.18 13.87
N ALA A 103 -15.98 -4.88 13.53
CA ALA A 103 -16.91 -3.98 14.19
C ALA A 103 -18.15 -3.74 13.30
N PRO A 104 -19.39 -3.76 13.87
CA PRO A 104 -20.59 -3.31 13.17
C PRO A 104 -20.45 -1.83 12.74
N VAL A 105 -21.23 -1.41 11.75
CA VAL A 105 -21.16 -0.02 11.21
C VAL A 105 -21.40 1.02 12.32
N GLU A 106 -22.28 0.74 13.27
CA GLU A 106 -22.65 1.63 14.37
C GLU A 106 -21.67 1.60 15.55
N ASP A 107 -20.64 0.75 15.49
CA ASP A 107 -19.66 0.62 16.58
C ASP A 107 -18.95 1.95 16.84
N PRO A 108 -18.86 2.40 18.11
CA PRO A 108 -18.17 3.62 18.48
C PRO A 108 -16.70 3.68 18.01
N ARG A 109 -16.05 2.52 17.82
CA ARG A 109 -14.69 2.42 17.28
C ARG A 109 -14.58 2.93 15.83
N ASN A 110 -15.68 3.00 15.09
CA ASN A 110 -15.71 3.56 13.75
C ASN A 110 -15.85 5.09 13.76
N LYS A 111 -16.15 5.70 14.92
CA LYS A 111 -16.31 7.14 15.05
C LYS A 111 -14.95 7.81 15.32
N GLY A 112 -14.57 8.75 14.47
CA GLY A 112 -13.37 9.58 14.66
C GLY A 112 -12.05 8.97 14.17
N THR A 113 -12.00 7.68 13.85
CA THR A 113 -10.78 7.02 13.38
C THR A 113 -10.26 7.58 12.06
N ASP A 114 -11.14 8.00 11.17
CA ASP A 114 -10.75 8.49 9.83
C ASP A 114 -10.08 9.87 9.90
N ALA A 115 -10.54 10.75 10.79
CA ALA A 115 -9.95 12.07 10.98
C ALA A 115 -8.54 11.98 11.60
N GLU A 116 -8.36 11.12 12.60
CA GLU A 116 -7.05 10.89 13.22
C GLU A 116 -6.06 10.24 12.25
N LEU A 117 -6.52 9.32 11.41
CA LEU A 117 -5.72 8.68 10.37
C LEU A 117 -5.29 9.67 9.27
N LEU A 118 -6.19 10.54 8.83
CA LEU A 118 -5.89 11.57 7.82
C LEU A 118 -4.84 12.58 8.31
N ILE A 119 -4.92 12.98 9.57
CA ILE A 119 -3.93 13.86 10.20
C ILE A 119 -2.55 13.21 10.21
N GLN A 120 -2.46 11.91 10.46
CA GLN A 120 -1.18 11.20 10.51
C GLN A 120 -0.58 10.96 9.13
N ILE A 121 -1.37 10.61 8.13
CA ILE A 121 -0.89 10.45 6.75
C ILE A 121 -0.27 11.76 6.25
N ASN A 122 -0.85 12.91 6.60
CA ASN A 122 -0.29 14.21 6.29
C ASN A 122 1.04 14.49 7.01
N HIS A 123 1.25 13.97 8.22
CA HIS A 123 2.52 14.14 8.94
C HIS A 123 3.68 13.40 8.26
N PHE A 124 3.44 12.23 7.70
CA PHE A 124 4.46 11.47 6.94
C PHE A 124 4.81 12.07 5.57
N ARG A 125 4.00 13.01 5.05
CA ARG A 125 4.27 13.73 3.80
C ARG A 125 5.20 14.93 3.96
N THR A 126 5.41 15.42 5.17
CA THR A 126 6.14 16.67 5.46
C THR A 126 7.53 16.46 6.06
N THR A 127 7.92 15.24 6.28
CA THR A 127 9.28 14.86 6.73
C THR A 127 10.04 14.12 5.65
#